data_aafcbe516a76cb15551bb7d452925742
#
_entry.id   aafcbe516a76cb15551bb7d452925742
#
_cell.length_a   1.000
_cell.length_b   1.000
_cell.length_c   1.000
_cell.angle_alpha   90.00
_cell.angle_beta   90.00
_cell.angle_gamma   90.00
#
_symmetry.space_group_name_H-M   'P 1'
#
loop_
_entity.id
_entity.type
_entity.pdbx_description
1 polymer ?
#
loop_
_entity_poly.entity_id
_entity_poly.type
_entity_poly.pdbx_seq_one_letter_code
_entity_poly.pdbx_strand_id
1 'polypeptide(L)'
;MGKVLSNNERILFCEQMAMILKSGVSVTEGIMILKEDAGREENPLRELYEEMQGYLEETGIFYDTLEETGAFPDYMIRMVRIGEQTGNLDEVMEGLVTYYTREENVVQDIKSAVTYPLLMLGMMLVIFLVMMVQVLPVFAQVYAQLGGQMTGVAAVLLKAGEGIRQYYGWIILVLLALFGGCVWLFCTAKGKERFRKMARGFFGTRAIMERMQTARFASAMSMALRSGMDYDGAFGLVDLLVSEDASMKQKLAACREQVEEGESFSLAAVQAGILSGLYGRMLFIAERTGDTDGALRRIAAQADDEVTARIQNFISVLEPTMVAVLSVLVGGILLSVMVPLMGILSSIG
;
A
#
# COMPACT_ATOMS: atom_id res chain seq x y z
N MET A 1 20.65 18.45 3.56
CA MET A 1 19.59 17.48 3.88
C MET A 1 19.57 16.44 2.78
N GLY A 2 20.15 15.26 3.04
CA GLY A 2 20.23 14.17 2.09
C GLY A 2 18.85 13.73 1.63
N LYS A 3 18.72 13.32 0.38
CA LYS A 3 17.49 12.76 -0.18
C LYS A 3 17.23 11.43 0.53
N VAL A 4 16.12 11.33 1.25
CA VAL A 4 15.69 10.06 1.87
C VAL A 4 15.52 9.00 0.78
N LEU A 5 16.15 7.84 0.95
CA LEU A 5 16.11 6.72 0.02
C LEU A 5 14.67 6.21 -0.17
N SER A 6 14.31 5.89 -1.38
CA SER A 6 13.07 5.15 -1.69
C SER A 6 13.14 3.72 -1.17
N ASN A 7 11.98 3.04 -1.04
CA ASN A 7 11.97 1.64 -0.60
C ASN A 7 12.83 0.73 -1.48
N ASN A 8 12.78 0.89 -2.81
CA ASN A 8 13.58 0.08 -3.72
C ASN A 8 15.09 0.31 -3.56
N GLU A 9 15.51 1.57 -3.34
CA GLU A 9 16.91 1.91 -3.06
C GLU A 9 17.37 1.30 -1.74
N ARG A 10 16.49 1.28 -0.70
CA ARG A 10 16.77 0.60 0.59
C ARG A 10 16.88 -0.90 0.45
N ILE A 11 15.98 -1.53 -0.30
CA ILE A 11 16.04 -2.98 -0.57
C ILE A 11 17.37 -3.33 -1.23
N LEU A 12 17.72 -2.63 -2.31
CA LEU A 12 18.95 -2.85 -3.04
C LEU A 12 20.18 -2.69 -2.15
N PHE A 13 20.23 -1.61 -1.36
CA PHE A 13 21.31 -1.37 -0.41
C PHE A 13 21.44 -2.50 0.62
N CYS A 14 20.31 -2.93 1.23
CA CYS A 14 20.33 -4.01 2.20
C CYS A 14 20.72 -5.35 1.57
N GLU A 15 20.26 -5.66 0.34
CA GLU A 15 20.64 -6.89 -0.38
C GLU A 15 22.13 -6.94 -0.66
N GLN A 16 22.68 -5.86 -1.20
CA GLN A 16 24.10 -5.78 -1.50
C GLN A 16 24.96 -5.87 -0.23
N MET A 17 24.58 -5.13 0.82
CA MET A 17 25.30 -5.20 2.09
C MET A 17 25.19 -6.58 2.76
N ALA A 18 24.00 -7.22 2.74
CA ALA A 18 23.84 -8.57 3.26
C ALA A 18 24.76 -9.59 2.54
N MET A 19 24.83 -9.49 1.21
CA MET A 19 25.70 -10.36 0.39
C MET A 19 27.18 -10.15 0.71
N ILE A 20 27.60 -8.90 0.83
CA ILE A 20 28.99 -8.50 1.14
C ILE A 20 29.38 -9.02 2.54
N LEU A 21 28.56 -8.75 3.55
CA LEU A 21 28.81 -9.17 4.92
C LEU A 21 28.85 -10.69 5.08
N LYS A 22 27.95 -11.43 4.41
CA LYS A 22 27.98 -12.89 4.36
C LYS A 22 29.25 -13.46 3.75
N SER A 23 29.86 -12.72 2.84
CA SER A 23 31.16 -13.11 2.26
C SER A 23 32.36 -12.88 3.22
N GLY A 24 32.10 -12.33 4.41
CA GLY A 24 33.13 -11.99 5.39
C GLY A 24 33.89 -10.70 5.08
N VAL A 25 33.38 -9.90 4.16
CA VAL A 25 33.94 -8.58 3.82
C VAL A 25 33.48 -7.55 4.86
N SER A 26 34.37 -6.66 5.26
CA SER A 26 34.09 -5.61 6.24
C SER A 26 33.08 -4.59 5.71
N VAL A 27 32.38 -3.89 6.62
CA VAL A 27 31.45 -2.82 6.25
C VAL A 27 32.13 -1.74 5.43
N THR A 28 33.33 -1.32 5.84
CA THR A 28 34.10 -0.27 5.15
C THR A 28 34.43 -0.66 3.72
N GLU A 29 34.91 -1.87 3.52
CA GLU A 29 35.19 -2.38 2.18
C GLU A 29 33.91 -2.58 1.36
N GLY A 30 32.82 -2.97 2.01
CA GLY A 30 31.50 -3.08 1.41
C GLY A 30 30.99 -1.74 0.85
N ILE A 31 31.10 -0.67 1.61
CA ILE A 31 30.71 0.68 1.13
C ILE A 31 31.60 1.14 -0.03
N MET A 32 32.90 0.79 -0.02
CA MET A 32 33.77 1.07 -1.16
C MET A 32 33.34 0.33 -2.43
N ILE A 33 32.99 -0.95 -2.32
CA ILE A 33 32.46 -1.75 -3.43
C ILE A 33 31.19 -1.13 -3.98
N LEU A 34 30.24 -0.74 -3.11
CA LEU A 34 29.00 -0.09 -3.54
C LEU A 34 29.23 1.25 -4.23
N LYS A 35 30.21 2.03 -3.76
CA LYS A 35 30.61 3.29 -4.37
C LYS A 35 31.16 3.07 -5.79
N GLU A 36 32.00 2.04 -5.98
CA GLU A 36 32.57 1.70 -7.28
C GLU A 36 31.51 1.18 -8.26
N ASP A 37 30.58 0.34 -7.78
CA ASP A 37 29.47 -0.20 -8.56
C ASP A 37 28.46 0.89 -9.00
N ALA A 38 28.26 1.92 -8.18
CA ALA A 38 27.40 3.06 -8.52
C ALA A 38 27.87 3.87 -9.75
N GLY A 39 29.03 3.56 -10.31
CA GLY A 39 29.54 4.08 -11.58
C GLY A 39 30.10 5.50 -11.50
N ARG A 40 30.53 6.03 -12.68
CA ARG A 40 31.19 7.34 -12.80
C ARG A 40 30.24 8.50 -13.14
N GLU A 41 28.96 8.24 -13.44
CA GLU A 41 27.97 9.26 -13.78
C GLU A 41 27.33 9.86 -12.51
N GLU A 42 26.70 11.02 -12.65
CA GLU A 42 25.97 11.73 -11.58
C GLU A 42 24.84 10.86 -10.98
N ASN A 43 25.21 9.84 -10.23
CA ASN A 43 24.28 8.95 -9.54
C ASN A 43 24.17 9.44 -8.09
N PRO A 44 22.96 9.83 -7.62
CA PRO A 44 22.75 10.29 -6.25
C PRO A 44 23.13 9.24 -5.19
N LEU A 45 23.17 7.95 -5.51
CA LEU A 45 23.64 6.90 -4.61
C LEU A 45 25.18 6.94 -4.44
N ARG A 46 25.90 7.36 -5.45
CA ARG A 46 27.36 7.49 -5.36
C ARG A 46 27.76 8.57 -4.37
N GLU A 47 27.12 9.75 -4.43
CA GLU A 47 27.36 10.83 -3.48
C GLU A 47 27.08 10.36 -2.05
N LEU A 48 25.98 9.61 -1.86
CA LEU A 48 25.67 9.02 -0.56
C LEU A 48 26.75 8.05 -0.07
N TYR A 49 27.21 7.14 -0.94
CA TYR A 49 28.27 6.18 -0.55
C TYR A 49 29.62 6.87 -0.29
N GLU A 50 29.90 7.96 -0.97
CA GLU A 50 31.08 8.79 -0.73
C GLU A 50 31.01 9.49 0.63
N GLU A 51 29.86 10.03 0.99
CA GLU A 51 29.58 10.61 2.30
C GLU A 51 29.65 9.56 3.40
N MET A 52 29.06 8.38 3.20
CA MET A 52 29.14 7.25 4.14
C MET A 52 30.58 6.79 4.36
N GLN A 53 31.40 6.71 3.31
CA GLN A 53 32.80 6.33 3.43
C GLN A 53 33.55 7.33 4.32
N GLY A 54 33.33 8.64 4.14
CA GLY A 54 33.97 9.67 4.98
C GLY A 54 33.62 9.52 6.46
N TYR A 55 32.31 9.38 6.80
CA TYR A 55 31.89 9.17 8.20
C TYR A 55 32.41 7.87 8.78
N LEU A 56 32.44 6.80 7.99
CA LEU A 56 32.89 5.49 8.45
C LEU A 56 34.40 5.46 8.71
N GLU A 57 35.20 6.23 7.95
CA GLU A 57 36.64 6.41 8.19
C GLU A 57 36.92 7.22 9.47
N GLU A 58 36.02 8.16 9.84
CA GLU A 58 36.15 8.97 11.04
C GLU A 58 35.69 8.23 12.31
N THR A 59 34.52 7.56 12.26
CA THR A 59 33.88 7.00 13.44
C THR A 59 34.13 5.50 13.61
N GLY A 60 34.33 4.78 12.51
CA GLY A 60 34.42 3.32 12.50
C GLY A 60 33.08 2.63 12.84
N ILE A 61 31.98 3.39 12.99
CA ILE A 61 30.69 2.92 13.46
C ILE A 61 29.66 3.06 12.36
N PHE A 62 29.08 1.93 11.95
CA PHE A 62 28.20 1.91 10.80
C PHE A 62 26.82 2.55 11.06
N TYR A 63 26.18 2.27 12.19
CA TYR A 63 24.88 2.87 12.50
C TYR A 63 24.96 4.41 12.65
N ASP A 64 26.04 4.96 13.20
CA ASP A 64 26.26 6.40 13.29
C ASP A 64 26.42 7.01 11.88
N THR A 65 27.13 6.32 10.99
CA THR A 65 27.23 6.69 9.58
C THR A 65 25.86 6.79 8.90
N LEU A 66 24.97 5.82 9.13
CA LEU A 66 23.60 5.88 8.57
C LEU A 66 22.79 7.05 9.15
N GLU A 67 22.95 7.35 10.44
CA GLU A 67 22.27 8.44 11.14
C GLU A 67 22.70 9.81 10.61
N GLU A 68 24.01 10.04 10.46
CA GLU A 68 24.56 11.31 10.00
C GLU A 68 24.17 11.66 8.56
N THR A 69 24.09 10.67 7.66
CA THR A 69 23.63 10.90 6.28
C THR A 69 22.18 11.36 6.20
N GLY A 70 21.34 11.03 7.18
CA GLY A 70 19.90 11.35 7.18
C GLY A 70 19.12 10.75 6.02
N ALA A 71 19.70 9.81 5.28
CA ALA A 71 19.08 9.16 4.12
C ALA A 71 18.26 7.92 4.51
N PHE A 72 18.47 7.39 5.71
CA PHE A 72 17.89 6.13 6.19
C PHE A 72 16.84 6.38 7.29
N PRO A 73 15.78 5.54 7.38
CA PRO A 73 14.77 5.68 8.43
C PRO A 73 15.29 5.18 9.78
N ASP A 74 14.79 5.78 10.86
CA ASP A 74 15.17 5.47 12.26
C ASP A 74 15.08 3.97 12.59
N TYR A 75 14.08 3.28 12.05
CA TYR A 75 13.96 1.83 12.22
C TYR A 75 15.18 1.07 11.68
N MET A 76 15.63 1.40 10.48
CA MET A 76 16.81 0.77 9.87
C MET A 76 18.07 1.06 10.67
N ILE A 77 18.28 2.31 11.08
CA ILE A 77 19.42 2.75 11.89
C ILE A 77 19.48 1.96 13.20
N ARG A 78 18.36 1.81 13.90
CA ARG A 78 18.32 1.05 15.16
C ARG A 78 18.54 -0.44 14.95
N MET A 79 18.01 -1.03 13.88
CA MET A 79 18.27 -2.44 13.56
C MET A 79 19.75 -2.67 13.25
N VAL A 80 20.37 -1.79 12.47
CA VAL A 80 21.80 -1.84 12.15
C VAL A 80 22.65 -1.68 13.41
N ARG A 81 22.28 -0.77 14.31
CA ARG A 81 22.96 -0.61 15.62
C ARG A 81 22.96 -1.91 16.40
N ILE A 82 21.84 -2.60 16.45
CA ILE A 82 21.73 -3.89 17.15
C ILE A 82 22.60 -4.95 16.47
N GLY A 83 22.50 -5.08 15.15
CA GLY A 83 23.29 -6.04 14.39
C GLY A 83 24.79 -5.82 14.55
N GLU A 84 25.24 -4.56 14.57
CA GLU A 84 26.63 -4.19 14.78
C GLU A 84 27.10 -4.50 16.21
N GLN A 85 26.28 -4.21 17.23
CA GLN A 85 26.57 -4.52 18.62
C GLN A 85 26.57 -6.01 18.95
N THR A 86 25.71 -6.79 18.30
CA THR A 86 25.60 -8.24 18.51
C THR A 86 26.51 -9.06 17.59
N GLY A 87 27.13 -8.42 16.58
CA GLY A 87 27.92 -9.13 15.57
C GLY A 87 27.10 -9.89 14.51
N ASN A 88 25.78 -9.64 14.43
CA ASN A 88 24.85 -10.33 13.52
C ASN A 88 24.33 -9.37 12.44
N LEU A 89 25.21 -8.49 11.93
CA LEU A 89 24.82 -7.44 10.99
C LEU A 89 24.32 -8.02 9.64
N ASP A 90 24.89 -9.10 9.18
CA ASP A 90 24.47 -9.83 7.98
C ASP A 90 23.04 -10.35 8.08
N GLU A 91 22.65 -10.95 9.21
CA GLU A 91 21.29 -11.40 9.47
C GLU A 91 20.31 -10.23 9.58
N VAL A 92 20.73 -9.13 10.20
CA VAL A 92 19.91 -7.91 10.27
C VAL A 92 19.67 -7.34 8.88
N MET A 93 20.68 -7.28 8.02
CA MET A 93 20.52 -6.80 6.65
C MET A 93 19.54 -7.68 5.86
N GLU A 94 19.62 -9.00 5.96
CA GLU A 94 18.62 -9.91 5.35
C GLU A 94 17.20 -9.71 5.89
N GLY A 95 17.09 -9.49 7.19
CA GLY A 95 15.83 -9.17 7.82
C GLY A 95 15.24 -7.87 7.29
N LEU A 96 16.06 -6.83 7.11
CA LEU A 96 15.65 -5.56 6.51
C LEU A 96 15.25 -5.70 5.05
N VAL A 97 15.95 -6.51 4.24
CA VAL A 97 15.52 -6.87 2.88
C VAL A 97 14.11 -7.44 2.90
N THR A 98 13.90 -8.46 3.73
CA THR A 98 12.58 -9.12 3.85
C THR A 98 11.50 -8.12 4.26
N TYR A 99 11.79 -7.25 5.22
CA TYR A 99 10.86 -6.24 5.72
C TYR A 99 10.48 -5.22 4.63
N TYR A 100 11.46 -4.59 3.98
CA TYR A 100 11.20 -3.57 2.96
C TYR A 100 10.59 -4.15 1.69
N THR A 101 10.97 -5.36 1.29
CA THR A 101 10.35 -6.07 0.15
C THR A 101 8.87 -6.33 0.40
N ARG A 102 8.49 -6.75 1.61
CA ARG A 102 7.08 -6.92 1.98
C ARG A 102 6.33 -5.60 1.98
N GLU A 103 6.91 -4.55 2.54
CA GLU A 103 6.31 -3.22 2.55
C GLU A 103 6.07 -2.72 1.12
N GLU A 104 7.03 -2.92 0.21
CA GLU A 104 6.90 -2.54 -1.20
C GLU A 104 5.83 -3.38 -1.92
N ASN A 105 5.79 -4.68 -1.68
CA ASN A 105 4.77 -5.57 -2.28
C ASN A 105 3.35 -5.13 -1.88
N VAL A 106 3.10 -4.82 -0.60
CA VAL A 106 1.81 -4.31 -0.14
C VAL A 106 1.46 -2.98 -0.83
N VAL A 107 2.41 -2.08 -0.99
CA VAL A 107 2.20 -0.81 -1.72
C VAL A 107 1.87 -1.07 -3.20
N GLN A 108 2.56 -1.99 -3.85
CA GLN A 108 2.32 -2.39 -5.24
C GLN A 108 0.95 -3.05 -5.41
N ASP A 109 0.56 -3.94 -4.51
CA ASP A 109 -0.75 -4.59 -4.50
C ASP A 109 -1.87 -3.56 -4.38
N ILE A 110 -1.76 -2.62 -3.43
CA ILE A 110 -2.73 -1.53 -3.27
C ILE A 110 -2.78 -0.65 -4.53
N LYS A 111 -1.64 -0.31 -5.11
CA LYS A 111 -1.56 0.49 -6.32
C LYS A 111 -2.25 -0.20 -7.50
N SER A 112 -1.97 -1.48 -7.70
CA SER A 112 -2.59 -2.31 -8.74
C SER A 112 -4.10 -2.45 -8.52
N ALA A 113 -4.51 -2.66 -7.27
CA ALA A 113 -5.90 -2.75 -6.85
C ALA A 113 -6.74 -1.51 -7.17
N VAL A 114 -6.13 -0.33 -7.15
CA VAL A 114 -6.82 0.95 -7.41
C VAL A 114 -6.71 1.37 -8.86
N THR A 115 -5.60 1.08 -9.52
CA THR A 115 -5.33 1.54 -10.90
C THR A 115 -6.33 0.95 -11.89
N TYR A 116 -6.58 -0.37 -11.82
CA TYR A 116 -7.49 -1.05 -12.74
C TYR A 116 -8.95 -0.53 -12.63
N PRO A 117 -9.59 -0.47 -11.45
CA PRO A 117 -10.93 0.10 -11.31
C PRO A 117 -11.02 1.57 -11.74
N LEU A 118 -9.98 2.35 -11.52
CA LEU A 118 -9.94 3.75 -11.94
C LEU A 118 -9.97 3.90 -13.46
N LEU A 119 -9.19 3.07 -14.17
CA LEU A 119 -9.19 3.03 -15.64
C LEU A 119 -10.54 2.57 -16.19
N MET A 120 -11.14 1.52 -15.59
CA MET A 120 -12.47 1.03 -15.98
C MET A 120 -13.55 2.07 -15.75
N LEU A 121 -13.55 2.76 -14.60
CA LEU A 121 -14.47 3.87 -14.32
C LEU A 121 -14.31 5.00 -15.33
N GLY A 122 -13.07 5.36 -15.67
CA GLY A 122 -12.78 6.38 -16.68
C GLY A 122 -13.36 5.99 -18.05
N MET A 123 -13.12 4.75 -18.49
CA MET A 123 -13.63 4.26 -19.76
C MET A 123 -15.17 4.19 -19.77
N MET A 124 -15.77 3.69 -18.67
CA MET A 124 -17.23 3.65 -18.50
C MET A 124 -17.86 5.05 -18.58
N LEU A 125 -17.24 6.02 -17.95
CA LEU A 125 -17.68 7.40 -17.98
C LEU A 125 -17.58 7.99 -19.39
N VAL A 126 -16.50 7.72 -20.15
CA VAL A 126 -16.36 8.16 -21.54
C VAL A 126 -17.47 7.56 -22.40
N ILE A 127 -17.72 6.26 -22.30
CA ILE A 127 -18.80 5.58 -23.04
C ILE A 127 -20.16 6.22 -22.70
N PHE A 128 -20.43 6.43 -21.42
CA PHE A 128 -21.68 7.05 -20.96
C PHE A 128 -21.85 8.47 -21.51
N LEU A 129 -20.80 9.29 -21.49
CA LEU A 129 -20.81 10.64 -22.05
C LEU A 129 -21.06 10.64 -23.58
N VAL A 130 -20.40 9.76 -24.32
CA VAL A 130 -20.62 9.61 -25.76
C VAL A 130 -22.05 9.21 -26.06
N MET A 131 -22.59 8.26 -25.31
CA MET A 131 -24.01 7.85 -25.45
C MET A 131 -24.97 9.02 -25.19
N MET A 132 -24.74 9.82 -24.13
CA MET A 132 -25.62 10.94 -23.80
C MET A 132 -25.49 12.13 -24.77
N VAL A 133 -24.26 12.44 -25.23
CA VAL A 133 -24.02 13.66 -26.01
C VAL A 133 -24.18 13.45 -27.50
N GLN A 134 -23.87 12.26 -28.02
CA GLN A 134 -23.92 11.96 -29.46
C GLN A 134 -25.08 11.04 -29.83
N VAL A 135 -25.22 9.91 -29.16
CA VAL A 135 -26.17 8.87 -29.57
C VAL A 135 -27.60 9.25 -29.26
N LEU A 136 -27.87 9.69 -28.04
CA LEU A 136 -29.23 10.00 -27.59
C LEU A 136 -29.90 11.15 -28.38
N PRO A 137 -29.20 12.28 -28.72
CA PRO A 137 -29.77 13.33 -29.56
C PRO A 137 -30.11 12.89 -30.99
N VAL A 138 -29.31 12.00 -31.59
CA VAL A 138 -29.61 11.43 -32.92
C VAL A 138 -30.91 10.68 -32.87
N PHE A 139 -31.14 9.85 -31.89
CA PHE A 139 -32.42 9.17 -31.71
C PHE A 139 -33.55 10.15 -31.43
N ALA A 140 -33.35 11.18 -30.65
CA ALA A 140 -34.35 12.21 -30.41
C ALA A 140 -34.82 12.90 -31.70
N GLN A 141 -33.90 13.18 -32.62
CA GLN A 141 -34.21 13.78 -33.95
C GLN A 141 -35.02 12.81 -34.80
N VAL A 142 -34.67 11.51 -34.84
CA VAL A 142 -35.43 10.49 -35.57
C VAL A 142 -36.86 10.36 -35.02
N TYR A 143 -37.01 10.42 -33.69
CA TYR A 143 -38.31 10.41 -33.05
C TYR A 143 -39.19 11.62 -33.43
N ALA A 144 -38.59 12.79 -33.41
CA ALA A 144 -39.30 14.01 -33.78
C ALA A 144 -39.73 13.99 -35.26
N GLN A 145 -38.92 13.42 -36.17
CA GLN A 145 -39.30 13.23 -37.58
C GLN A 145 -40.45 12.23 -37.79
N LEU A 146 -40.59 11.25 -36.90
CA LEU A 146 -41.68 10.26 -36.93
C LEU A 146 -42.93 10.75 -36.18
N GLY A 147 -42.98 12.03 -35.75
CA GLY A 147 -44.14 12.61 -35.05
C GLY A 147 -44.27 12.19 -33.58
N GLY A 148 -43.27 11.50 -33.02
CA GLY A 148 -43.25 11.03 -31.64
C GLY A 148 -42.41 11.97 -30.73
N GLN A 149 -42.67 11.86 -29.42
CA GLN A 149 -41.82 12.49 -28.39
C GLN A 149 -41.21 11.43 -27.50
N MET A 150 -39.95 11.58 -27.17
CA MET A 150 -39.30 10.71 -26.18
C MET A 150 -39.94 10.90 -24.81
N THR A 151 -40.31 9.80 -24.16
CA THR A 151 -40.94 9.78 -22.83
C THR A 151 -40.13 8.93 -21.85
N GLY A 152 -40.42 9.03 -20.57
CA GLY A 152 -39.78 8.21 -19.53
C GLY A 152 -38.30 8.54 -19.30
N VAL A 153 -37.49 7.51 -19.03
CA VAL A 153 -36.06 7.63 -18.67
C VAL A 153 -35.27 8.28 -19.80
N ALA A 154 -35.59 8.00 -21.07
CA ALA A 154 -34.90 8.60 -22.22
C ALA A 154 -35.06 10.12 -22.27
N ALA A 155 -36.26 10.65 -21.95
CA ALA A 155 -36.49 12.10 -21.90
C ALA A 155 -35.68 12.79 -20.77
N VAL A 156 -35.54 12.13 -19.62
CA VAL A 156 -34.74 12.63 -18.49
C VAL A 156 -33.23 12.64 -18.87
N LEU A 157 -32.76 11.55 -19.49
CA LEU A 157 -31.37 11.43 -19.95
C LEU A 157 -31.06 12.43 -21.07
N LEU A 158 -32.01 12.69 -21.97
CA LEU A 158 -31.86 13.69 -23.04
C LEU A 158 -31.71 15.09 -22.46
N LYS A 159 -32.56 15.50 -21.51
CA LYS A 159 -32.44 16.81 -20.83
C LYS A 159 -31.12 16.91 -20.05
N ALA A 160 -30.70 15.84 -19.39
CA ALA A 160 -29.40 15.80 -18.73
C ALA A 160 -28.25 15.92 -19.76
N GLY A 161 -28.38 15.23 -20.92
CA GLY A 161 -27.39 15.31 -22.02
C GLY A 161 -27.29 16.72 -22.63
N GLU A 162 -28.40 17.44 -22.77
CA GLU A 162 -28.42 18.83 -23.22
C GLU A 162 -27.70 19.74 -22.21
N GLY A 163 -27.93 19.56 -20.91
CA GLY A 163 -27.20 20.24 -19.85
C GLY A 163 -25.70 19.94 -19.89
N ILE A 164 -25.32 18.67 -20.09
CA ILE A 164 -23.94 18.25 -20.25
C ILE A 164 -23.31 18.89 -21.49
N ARG A 165 -24.03 18.96 -22.60
CA ARG A 165 -23.57 19.58 -23.84
C ARG A 165 -23.34 21.09 -23.70
N GLN A 166 -24.11 21.77 -22.86
CA GLN A 166 -23.91 23.19 -22.57
C GLN A 166 -22.67 23.45 -21.72
N TYR A 167 -22.36 22.51 -20.80
CA TYR A 167 -21.24 22.62 -19.86
C TYR A 167 -20.12 21.57 -20.10
N TYR A 168 -20.07 20.96 -21.31
CA TYR A 168 -19.16 19.86 -21.59
C TYR A 168 -17.69 20.22 -21.33
N GLY A 169 -17.29 21.44 -21.63
CA GLY A 169 -15.93 21.90 -21.34
C GLY A 169 -15.61 21.95 -19.85
N TRP A 170 -16.56 22.40 -19.03
CA TRP A 170 -16.43 22.38 -17.57
C TRP A 170 -16.44 20.96 -17.00
N ILE A 171 -17.26 20.06 -17.56
CA ILE A 171 -17.35 18.67 -17.13
C ILE A 171 -16.04 17.94 -17.45
N ILE A 172 -15.50 18.12 -18.65
CA ILE A 172 -14.19 17.58 -19.03
C ILE A 172 -13.08 18.13 -18.11
N LEU A 173 -13.11 19.42 -17.82
CA LEU A 173 -12.13 20.05 -16.94
C LEU A 173 -12.21 19.51 -15.51
N VAL A 174 -13.43 19.35 -14.97
CA VAL A 174 -13.65 18.73 -13.64
C VAL A 174 -13.21 17.26 -13.62
N LEU A 175 -13.48 16.51 -14.68
CA LEU A 175 -13.04 15.12 -14.81
C LEU A 175 -11.52 15.00 -14.92
N LEU A 176 -10.89 15.84 -15.72
CA LEU A 176 -9.43 15.93 -15.80
C LEU A 176 -8.82 16.36 -14.46
N ALA A 177 -9.45 17.30 -13.75
CA ALA A 177 -9.02 17.73 -12.43
C ALA A 177 -9.19 16.61 -11.37
N LEU A 178 -10.29 15.84 -11.43
CA LEU A 178 -10.56 14.71 -10.56
C LEU A 178 -9.58 13.55 -10.85
N PHE A 179 -9.36 13.23 -12.11
CA PHE A 179 -8.41 12.22 -12.55
C PHE A 179 -6.97 12.64 -12.22
N GLY A 180 -6.59 13.87 -12.55
CA GLY A 180 -5.29 14.44 -12.21
C GLY A 180 -5.08 14.58 -10.71
N GLY A 181 -6.12 14.94 -9.96
CA GLY A 181 -6.12 14.96 -8.50
C GLY A 181 -5.96 13.57 -7.89
N CYS A 182 -6.60 12.56 -8.46
CA CYS A 182 -6.45 11.17 -8.05
C CYS A 182 -5.03 10.67 -8.33
N VAL A 183 -4.51 10.89 -9.53
CA VAL A 183 -3.12 10.56 -9.88
C VAL A 183 -2.15 11.31 -8.95
N TRP A 184 -2.40 12.58 -8.68
CA TRP A 184 -1.56 13.37 -7.78
C TRP A 184 -1.59 12.83 -6.34
N LEU A 185 -2.75 12.42 -5.82
CA LEU A 185 -2.91 11.79 -4.50
C LEU A 185 -2.11 10.48 -4.40
N PHE A 186 -2.04 9.68 -5.47
CA PHE A 186 -1.31 8.42 -5.46
C PHE A 186 0.19 8.57 -5.79
N CYS A 187 0.58 9.57 -6.58
CA CYS A 187 1.97 9.78 -6.99
C CYS A 187 2.78 10.65 -6.02
N THR A 188 2.12 11.50 -5.19
CA THR A 188 2.83 12.46 -4.33
C THR A 188 2.93 11.95 -2.88
N ALA A 189 4.09 12.11 -2.25
CA ALA A 189 4.32 11.71 -0.86
C ALA A 189 3.29 12.33 0.13
N LYS A 190 2.94 13.62 -0.06
CA LYS A 190 1.91 14.32 0.72
C LYS A 190 0.49 13.81 0.46
N GLY A 191 0.23 13.33 -0.76
CA GLY A 191 -1.04 12.71 -1.14
C GLY A 191 -1.23 11.35 -0.46
N LYS A 192 -0.18 10.53 -0.42
CA LYS A 192 -0.18 9.22 0.25
C LYS A 192 -0.51 9.34 1.76
N GLU A 193 0.00 10.36 2.42
CA GLU A 193 -0.28 10.61 3.84
C GLU A 193 -1.75 11.03 4.08
N ARG A 194 -2.31 11.89 3.20
CA ARG A 194 -3.74 12.26 3.26
C ARG A 194 -4.65 11.08 2.94
N PHE A 195 -4.30 10.29 1.93
CA PHE A 195 -5.05 9.09 1.58
C PHE A 195 -5.04 8.07 2.72
N ARG A 196 -3.89 7.85 3.38
CA ARG A 196 -3.77 6.98 4.55
C ARG A 196 -4.63 7.45 5.73
N LYS A 197 -4.72 8.77 5.98
CA LYS A 197 -5.62 9.35 7.00
C LYS A 197 -7.10 9.14 6.66
N MET A 198 -7.47 9.29 5.38
CA MET A 198 -8.85 9.13 4.92
C MET A 198 -9.25 7.63 4.85
N ALA A 199 -8.35 6.76 4.46
CA ALA A 199 -8.56 5.31 4.43
C ALA A 199 -8.80 4.70 5.82
N ARG A 200 -8.23 5.28 6.89
CA ARG A 200 -8.49 4.85 8.28
C ARG A 200 -9.95 5.00 8.71
N GLY A 201 -10.72 5.89 8.07
CA GLY A 201 -12.15 6.11 8.37
C GLY A 201 -13.12 5.22 7.61
N PHE A 202 -12.66 4.47 6.61
CA PHE A 202 -13.54 3.67 5.78
C PHE A 202 -13.68 2.25 6.33
N PHE A 203 -14.92 1.79 6.54
CA PHE A 203 -15.23 0.51 7.19
C PHE A 203 -14.56 -0.72 6.54
N GLY A 204 -14.34 -0.69 5.21
CA GLY A 204 -13.70 -1.79 4.46
C GLY A 204 -12.19 -1.87 4.62
N THR A 205 -11.51 -0.75 4.91
CA THR A 205 -10.04 -0.70 5.02
C THR A 205 -9.53 -0.99 6.42
N ARG A 206 -10.39 -0.89 7.44
CA ARG A 206 -10.02 -1.12 8.85
C ARG A 206 -9.46 -2.52 9.07
N ALA A 207 -10.12 -3.55 8.53
CA ALA A 207 -9.68 -4.93 8.68
C ALA A 207 -8.35 -5.23 7.96
N ILE A 208 -8.08 -4.55 6.84
CA ILE A 208 -6.79 -4.64 6.12
C ILE A 208 -5.70 -3.96 6.98
N MET A 209 -5.99 -2.79 7.53
CA MET A 209 -5.05 -2.04 8.37
C MET A 209 -4.69 -2.81 9.64
N GLU A 210 -5.66 -3.44 10.32
CA GLU A 210 -5.40 -4.27 11.49
C GLU A 210 -4.47 -5.45 11.17
N ARG A 211 -4.67 -6.13 10.04
CA ARG A 211 -3.77 -7.23 9.60
C ARG A 211 -2.38 -6.74 9.23
N MET A 212 -2.28 -5.61 8.57
CA MET A 212 -0.99 -5.00 8.24
C MET A 212 -0.20 -4.62 9.51
N GLN A 213 -0.88 -4.12 10.55
CA GLN A 213 -0.25 -3.83 11.84
C GLN A 213 0.22 -5.11 12.54
N THR A 214 -0.59 -6.18 12.49
CA THR A 214 -0.18 -7.50 13.01
C THR A 214 1.07 -8.03 12.29
N ALA A 215 1.13 -7.91 10.96
CA ALA A 215 2.28 -8.32 10.16
C ALA A 215 3.55 -7.53 10.53
N ARG A 216 3.43 -6.21 10.63
CA ARG A 216 4.54 -5.32 11.04
C ARG A 216 5.04 -5.63 12.45
N PHE A 217 4.12 -5.78 13.40
CA PHE A 217 4.45 -6.18 14.77
C PHE A 217 5.22 -7.51 14.79
N ALA A 218 4.66 -8.54 14.17
CA ALA A 218 5.25 -9.87 14.17
C ALA A 218 6.61 -9.91 13.46
N SER A 219 6.75 -9.17 12.34
CA SER A 219 8.01 -9.06 11.62
C SER A 219 9.10 -8.39 12.44
N ALA A 220 8.78 -7.25 13.07
CA ALA A 220 9.74 -6.51 13.90
C ALA A 220 10.16 -7.28 15.15
N MET A 221 9.20 -7.89 15.85
CA MET A 221 9.48 -8.74 17.02
C MET A 221 10.32 -9.97 16.64
N SER A 222 9.99 -10.64 15.53
CA SER A 222 10.79 -11.78 15.03
C SER A 222 12.24 -11.38 14.77
N MET A 223 12.45 -10.26 14.09
CA MET A 223 13.78 -9.75 13.75
C MET A 223 14.58 -9.37 15.00
N ALA A 224 13.95 -8.67 15.95
CA ALA A 224 14.57 -8.27 17.19
C ALA A 224 15.00 -9.47 18.03
N LEU A 225 14.10 -10.44 18.25
CA LEU A 225 14.41 -11.64 19.03
C LEU A 225 15.49 -12.52 18.38
N ARG A 226 15.44 -12.65 17.04
CA ARG A 226 16.47 -13.37 16.29
C ARG A 226 17.84 -12.72 16.39
N SER A 227 17.90 -11.38 16.47
CA SER A 227 19.14 -10.63 16.69
C SER A 227 19.65 -10.70 18.16
N GLY A 228 19.00 -11.49 19.02
CA GLY A 228 19.38 -11.69 20.41
C GLY A 228 18.90 -10.61 21.38
N MET A 229 17.95 -9.77 20.96
CA MET A 229 17.33 -8.79 21.85
C MET A 229 16.41 -9.47 22.87
N ASP A 230 16.32 -8.87 24.05
CA ASP A 230 15.26 -9.16 25.01
C ASP A 230 13.90 -8.56 24.56
N TYR A 231 12.84 -8.93 25.25
CA TYR A 231 11.50 -8.43 24.92
C TYR A 231 11.40 -6.91 25.07
N ASP A 232 12.05 -6.31 26.05
CA ASP A 232 11.97 -4.87 26.29
C ASP A 232 12.59 -4.06 25.15
N GLY A 233 13.78 -4.42 24.71
CA GLY A 233 14.41 -3.84 23.53
C GLY A 233 13.57 -4.04 22.26
N ALA A 234 13.01 -5.24 22.08
CA ALA A 234 12.15 -5.55 20.94
C ALA A 234 10.86 -4.70 20.92
N PHE A 235 10.23 -4.46 22.07
CA PHE A 235 9.08 -3.55 22.17
C PHE A 235 9.45 -2.12 21.81
N GLY A 236 10.63 -1.62 22.25
CA GLY A 236 11.12 -0.31 21.87
C GLY A 236 11.30 -0.13 20.37
N LEU A 237 11.74 -1.19 19.67
CA LEU A 237 11.87 -1.20 18.22
C LEU A 237 10.51 -1.18 17.51
N VAL A 238 9.56 -1.98 17.99
CA VAL A 238 8.20 -2.04 17.42
C VAL A 238 7.48 -0.71 17.59
N ASP A 239 7.66 0.00 18.71
CA ASP A 239 7.04 1.31 18.96
C ASP A 239 7.37 2.33 17.87
N LEU A 240 8.57 2.27 17.29
CA LEU A 240 8.95 3.14 16.16
C LEU A 240 8.12 2.87 14.90
N LEU A 241 7.83 1.61 14.62
CA LEU A 241 7.07 1.21 13.42
C LEU A 241 5.59 1.51 13.54
N VAL A 242 5.04 1.50 14.76
CA VAL A 242 3.62 1.72 15.03
C VAL A 242 3.32 3.13 15.51
N SER A 243 4.31 4.00 15.59
CA SER A 243 4.20 5.35 16.16
C SER A 243 3.07 6.21 15.58
N GLU A 244 2.67 5.96 14.34
CA GLU A 244 1.58 6.66 13.66
C GLU A 244 0.18 6.13 13.97
N ASP A 245 0.05 4.95 14.59
CA ASP A 245 -1.24 4.34 14.93
C ASP A 245 -1.45 4.30 16.45
N ALA A 246 -2.24 5.27 16.94
CA ALA A 246 -2.52 5.41 18.37
C ALA A 246 -3.18 4.15 18.98
N SER A 247 -3.99 3.41 18.20
CA SER A 247 -4.64 2.17 18.67
C SER A 247 -3.61 1.06 18.87
N MET A 248 -2.72 0.88 17.90
CA MET A 248 -1.67 -0.14 18.00
C MET A 248 -0.66 0.22 19.09
N LYS A 249 -0.35 1.49 19.23
CA LYS A 249 0.53 2.00 20.30
C LYS A 249 -0.02 1.67 21.69
N GLN A 250 -1.32 1.86 21.90
CA GLN A 250 -1.99 1.51 23.17
C GLN A 250 -1.95 0.01 23.44
N LYS A 251 -2.20 -0.81 22.42
CA LYS A 251 -2.11 -2.28 22.53
C LYS A 251 -0.69 -2.73 22.85
N LEU A 252 0.31 -2.12 22.20
CA LEU A 252 1.72 -2.42 22.42
C LEU A 252 2.14 -2.09 23.86
N ALA A 253 1.74 -0.92 24.37
CA ALA A 253 2.00 -0.52 25.74
C ALA A 253 1.38 -1.50 26.74
N ALA A 254 0.11 -1.91 26.54
CA ALA A 254 -0.55 -2.90 27.39
C ALA A 254 0.12 -4.28 27.33
N CYS A 255 0.58 -4.71 26.16
CA CYS A 255 1.33 -5.96 26.02
C CYS A 255 2.67 -5.91 26.77
N ARG A 256 3.41 -4.81 26.63
CA ARG A 256 4.68 -4.60 27.31
C ARG A 256 4.52 -4.63 28.83
N GLU A 257 3.55 -3.90 29.38
CA GLU A 257 3.24 -3.87 30.82
C GLU A 257 2.99 -5.27 31.37
N GLN A 258 2.18 -6.10 30.69
CA GLN A 258 1.91 -7.47 31.11
C GLN A 258 3.16 -8.36 31.08
N VAL A 259 4.02 -8.19 30.08
CA VAL A 259 5.29 -8.95 30.02
C VAL A 259 6.25 -8.50 31.13
N GLU A 260 6.31 -7.20 31.46
CA GLU A 260 7.09 -6.68 32.59
C GLU A 260 6.54 -7.18 33.97
N GLU A 261 5.24 -7.43 34.07
CA GLU A 261 4.60 -8.05 35.25
C GLU A 261 4.86 -9.57 35.36
N GLY A 262 5.49 -10.19 34.33
CA GLY A 262 5.87 -11.60 34.33
C GLY A 262 4.90 -12.51 33.61
N GLU A 263 3.88 -11.98 32.91
CA GLU A 263 3.04 -12.79 32.04
C GLU A 263 3.82 -13.30 30.82
N SER A 264 3.38 -14.45 30.28
CA SER A 264 3.97 -14.97 29.05
C SER A 264 3.69 -14.03 27.87
N PHE A 265 4.68 -13.84 26.98
CA PHE A 265 4.55 -12.95 25.83
C PHE A 265 3.36 -13.33 24.93
N SER A 266 3.12 -14.62 24.72
CA SER A 266 1.99 -15.11 23.93
C SER A 266 0.64 -14.70 24.53
N LEU A 267 0.49 -14.80 25.85
CA LEU A 267 -0.74 -14.44 26.56
C LEU A 267 -0.95 -12.92 26.55
N ALA A 268 0.10 -12.16 26.85
CA ALA A 268 0.10 -10.69 26.80
C ALA A 268 -0.29 -10.15 25.42
N ALA A 269 0.28 -10.72 24.33
CA ALA A 269 -0.04 -10.30 22.96
C ALA A 269 -1.50 -10.60 22.57
N VAL A 270 -2.09 -11.67 23.10
CA VAL A 270 -3.51 -12.02 22.89
C VAL A 270 -4.42 -11.11 23.70
N GLN A 271 -4.13 -10.90 24.99
CA GLN A 271 -4.94 -10.04 25.87
C GLN A 271 -4.93 -8.58 25.44
N ALA A 272 -3.79 -8.08 25.00
CA ALA A 272 -3.68 -6.75 24.41
C ALA A 272 -4.40 -6.61 23.04
N GLY A 273 -4.86 -7.73 22.45
CA GLY A 273 -5.56 -7.75 21.17
C GLY A 273 -4.67 -7.43 19.97
N ILE A 274 -3.36 -7.69 20.07
CA ILE A 274 -2.41 -7.61 18.96
C ILE A 274 -2.53 -8.85 18.09
N LEU A 275 -2.55 -10.02 18.73
CA LEU A 275 -2.72 -11.32 18.09
C LEU A 275 -4.04 -11.95 18.51
N SER A 276 -4.71 -12.62 17.59
CA SER A 276 -5.99 -13.27 17.87
C SER A 276 -6.11 -14.62 17.14
N GLY A 277 -6.98 -15.51 17.65
CA GLY A 277 -7.33 -16.76 17.00
C GLY A 277 -6.12 -17.68 16.76
N LEU A 278 -5.82 -17.97 15.48
CA LEU A 278 -4.74 -18.86 15.09
C LEU A 278 -3.37 -18.33 15.50
N TYR A 279 -3.13 -17.06 15.33
CA TYR A 279 -1.83 -16.42 15.60
C TYR A 279 -1.44 -16.51 17.08
N GLY A 280 -2.39 -16.26 17.99
CA GLY A 280 -2.15 -16.43 19.41
C GLY A 280 -1.79 -17.86 19.79
N ARG A 281 -2.47 -18.85 19.17
CA ARG A 281 -2.14 -20.29 19.40
C ARG A 281 -0.78 -20.67 18.84
N MET A 282 -0.42 -20.18 17.66
CA MET A 282 0.91 -20.41 17.08
C MET A 282 2.01 -19.87 17.99
N LEU A 283 1.86 -18.64 18.48
CA LEU A 283 2.84 -18.02 19.38
C LEU A 283 2.91 -18.76 20.73
N PHE A 284 1.78 -19.18 21.30
CA PHE A 284 1.75 -19.93 22.54
C PHE A 284 2.49 -21.28 22.47
N ILE A 285 2.35 -22.00 21.36
CA ILE A 285 3.10 -23.24 21.13
C ILE A 285 4.59 -22.95 20.98
N ALA A 286 4.93 -21.94 20.20
CA ALA A 286 6.30 -21.56 19.89
C ALA A 286 7.09 -21.10 21.13
N GLU A 287 6.45 -20.35 22.02
CA GLU A 287 7.04 -19.93 23.29
C GLU A 287 7.43 -21.12 24.16
N ARG A 288 6.63 -22.20 24.15
CA ARG A 288 6.95 -23.46 24.87
C ARG A 288 8.03 -24.31 24.21
N THR A 289 8.19 -24.17 22.90
CA THR A 289 9.20 -24.94 22.14
C THR A 289 10.50 -24.17 21.93
N GLY A 290 10.53 -22.87 22.30
CA GLY A 290 11.69 -22.01 22.13
C GLY A 290 11.88 -21.46 20.71
N ASP A 291 10.90 -21.62 19.79
CA ASP A 291 10.93 -21.10 18.40
C ASP A 291 10.01 -19.86 18.23
N THR A 292 10.10 -18.93 19.16
CA THR A 292 9.25 -17.74 19.20
C THR A 292 9.48 -16.84 17.98
N ASP A 293 10.74 -16.59 17.62
CA ASP A 293 11.12 -15.78 16.45
C ASP A 293 10.66 -16.42 15.13
N GLY A 294 10.83 -17.74 14.99
CA GLY A 294 10.34 -18.48 13.82
C GLY A 294 8.81 -18.46 13.69
N ALA A 295 8.08 -18.56 14.80
CA ALA A 295 6.63 -18.45 14.79
C ALA A 295 6.16 -17.04 14.42
N LEU A 296 6.78 -16.00 14.98
CA LEU A 296 6.48 -14.60 14.64
C LEU A 296 6.73 -14.32 13.15
N ARG A 297 7.81 -14.87 12.59
CA ARG A 297 8.08 -14.76 11.14
C ARG A 297 6.97 -15.41 10.31
N ARG A 298 6.49 -16.60 10.71
CA ARG A 298 5.36 -17.27 10.03
C ARG A 298 4.07 -16.49 10.18
N ILE A 299 3.80 -15.92 11.35
CA ILE A 299 2.65 -15.04 11.60
C ILE A 299 2.70 -13.82 10.71
N ALA A 300 3.87 -13.16 10.61
CA ALA A 300 4.06 -12.00 9.73
C ALA A 300 3.75 -12.35 8.27
N ALA A 301 4.32 -13.43 7.75
CA ALA A 301 4.08 -13.87 6.37
C ALA A 301 2.60 -14.15 6.12
N GLN A 302 1.95 -14.89 7.02
CA GLN A 302 0.53 -15.24 6.86
C GLN A 302 -0.39 -14.01 6.97
N ALA A 303 -0.07 -13.05 7.83
CA ALA A 303 -0.83 -11.82 7.93
C ALA A 303 -0.69 -10.95 6.66
N ASP A 304 0.48 -10.92 6.02
CA ASP A 304 0.70 -10.25 4.73
C ASP A 304 -0.09 -10.94 3.61
N ASP A 305 -0.09 -12.28 3.56
CA ASP A 305 -0.88 -13.06 2.61
C ASP A 305 -2.39 -12.77 2.77
N GLU A 306 -2.88 -12.64 4.01
CA GLU A 306 -4.26 -12.27 4.28
C GLU A 306 -4.58 -10.82 3.82
N VAL A 307 -3.64 -9.89 3.92
CA VAL A 307 -3.79 -8.52 3.39
C VAL A 307 -3.95 -8.57 1.88
N THR A 308 -3.04 -9.24 1.19
CA THR A 308 -3.06 -9.40 -0.27
C THR A 308 -4.35 -10.09 -0.74
N ALA A 309 -4.75 -11.18 -0.09
CA ALA A 309 -5.98 -11.90 -0.40
C ALA A 309 -7.24 -11.03 -0.23
N ARG A 310 -7.30 -10.19 0.82
CA ARG A 310 -8.43 -9.27 1.03
C ARG A 310 -8.50 -8.18 -0.03
N ILE A 311 -7.35 -7.64 -0.43
CA ILE A 311 -7.26 -6.66 -1.53
C ILE A 311 -7.77 -7.30 -2.83
N GLN A 312 -7.31 -8.49 -3.17
CA GLN A 312 -7.72 -9.23 -4.37
C GLN A 312 -9.21 -9.57 -4.35
N ASN A 313 -9.76 -10.02 -3.22
CA ASN A 313 -11.18 -10.27 -3.08
C ASN A 313 -12.03 -9.00 -3.27
N PHE A 314 -11.55 -7.85 -2.80
CA PHE A 314 -12.23 -6.59 -3.05
C PHE A 314 -12.29 -6.26 -4.55
N ILE A 315 -11.17 -6.43 -5.27
CA ILE A 315 -11.10 -6.20 -6.72
C ILE A 315 -12.02 -7.16 -7.47
N SER A 316 -12.00 -8.45 -7.13
CA SER A 316 -12.79 -9.49 -7.81
C SER A 316 -14.31 -9.30 -7.71
N VAL A 317 -14.78 -8.61 -6.67
CA VAL A 317 -16.18 -8.22 -6.53
C VAL A 317 -16.48 -6.91 -7.26
N LEU A 318 -15.54 -5.98 -7.27
CA LEU A 318 -15.72 -4.67 -7.88
C LEU A 318 -15.87 -4.77 -9.40
N GLU A 319 -15.07 -5.60 -10.06
CA GLU A 319 -15.06 -5.76 -11.51
C GLU A 319 -16.42 -6.22 -12.08
N PRO A 320 -17.01 -7.35 -11.65
CA PRO A 320 -18.32 -7.77 -12.14
C PRO A 320 -19.43 -6.77 -11.82
N THR A 321 -19.38 -6.09 -10.66
CA THR A 321 -20.39 -5.08 -10.32
C THR A 321 -20.34 -3.88 -11.24
N MET A 322 -19.13 -3.42 -11.62
CA MET A 322 -18.97 -2.33 -12.58
C MET A 322 -19.49 -2.72 -13.98
N VAL A 323 -19.16 -3.93 -14.45
CA VAL A 323 -19.66 -4.45 -15.74
C VAL A 323 -21.18 -4.58 -15.71
N ALA A 324 -21.76 -5.08 -14.62
CA ALA A 324 -23.21 -5.19 -14.46
C ALA A 324 -23.89 -3.81 -14.49
N VAL A 325 -23.36 -2.82 -13.77
CA VAL A 325 -23.86 -1.44 -13.78
C VAL A 325 -23.80 -0.84 -15.19
N LEU A 326 -22.68 -1.02 -15.90
CA LEU A 326 -22.54 -0.54 -17.27
C LEU A 326 -23.56 -1.21 -18.20
N SER A 327 -23.73 -2.52 -18.11
CA SER A 327 -24.67 -3.28 -18.93
C SER A 327 -26.12 -2.83 -18.70
N VAL A 328 -26.51 -2.60 -17.45
CA VAL A 328 -27.85 -2.08 -17.11
C VAL A 328 -28.04 -0.66 -17.64
N LEU A 329 -27.03 0.20 -17.53
CA LEU A 329 -27.07 1.56 -18.05
C LEU A 329 -27.22 1.59 -19.58
N VAL A 330 -26.34 0.89 -20.29
CA VAL A 330 -26.35 0.84 -21.76
C VAL A 330 -27.61 0.13 -22.26
N GLY A 331 -27.98 -1.01 -21.66
CA GLY A 331 -29.21 -1.74 -21.99
C GLY A 331 -30.47 -0.92 -21.74
N GLY A 332 -30.52 -0.18 -20.62
CA GLY A 332 -31.61 0.73 -20.30
C GLY A 332 -31.79 1.85 -21.33
N ILE A 333 -30.67 2.47 -21.78
CA ILE A 333 -30.68 3.47 -22.84
C ILE A 333 -31.20 2.88 -24.16
N LEU A 334 -30.69 1.70 -24.56
CA LEU A 334 -31.09 1.03 -25.78
C LEU A 334 -32.58 0.64 -25.75
N LEU A 335 -33.05 0.08 -24.65
CA LEU A 335 -34.48 -0.26 -24.47
C LEU A 335 -35.37 0.99 -24.50
N SER A 336 -34.95 2.08 -23.85
CA SER A 336 -35.69 3.35 -23.88
C SER A 336 -35.82 3.94 -25.28
N VAL A 337 -34.89 3.60 -26.18
CA VAL A 337 -34.96 4.01 -27.60
C VAL A 337 -35.77 3.04 -28.44
N MET A 338 -35.58 1.72 -28.26
CA MET A 338 -36.20 0.70 -29.11
C MET A 338 -37.68 0.49 -28.83
N VAL A 339 -38.14 0.57 -27.59
CA VAL A 339 -39.54 0.32 -27.23
C VAL A 339 -40.50 1.29 -27.93
N PRO A 340 -40.31 2.61 -27.92
CA PRO A 340 -41.16 3.52 -28.66
C PRO A 340 -41.04 3.37 -30.18
N LEU A 341 -39.83 3.07 -30.74
CA LEU A 341 -39.67 2.81 -32.17
C LEU A 341 -40.54 1.63 -32.64
N MET A 342 -40.60 0.54 -31.89
CA MET A 342 -41.49 -0.57 -32.18
C MET A 342 -42.96 -0.17 -32.09
N GLY A 343 -43.34 0.70 -31.16
CA GLY A 343 -44.69 1.25 -31.07
C GLY A 343 -45.12 2.06 -32.30
N ILE A 344 -44.21 2.89 -32.83
CA ILE A 344 -44.48 3.66 -34.05
C ILE A 344 -44.55 2.76 -35.28
N LEU A 345 -43.64 1.79 -35.43
CA LEU A 345 -43.66 0.81 -36.51
C LEU A 345 -44.94 -0.02 -36.51
N SER A 346 -45.44 -0.43 -35.36
CA SER A 346 -46.70 -1.18 -35.22
C SER A 346 -47.95 -0.35 -35.48
N SER A 347 -47.86 0.97 -35.45
CA SER A 347 -48.99 1.88 -35.77
C SER A 347 -49.07 2.27 -37.24
N ILE A 348 -48.02 2.01 -38.03
CA ILE A 348 -47.93 2.32 -39.47
C ILE A 348 -48.18 1.08 -40.34
N GLY A 349 -48.08 -0.13 -39.80
CA GLY A 349 -48.45 -1.39 -40.44
C GLY A 349 -49.78 -1.88 -39.99
#